data_079a8e05a90c9bad6993c2b77f9ff879
#
_entry.id   079a8e05a90c9bad6993c2b77f9ff879
#
_cell.length_a   1.000
_cell.length_b   1.000
_cell.length_c   1.000
_cell.angle_alpha   90.00
_cell.angle_beta   90.00
_cell.angle_gamma   90.00
#
_symmetry.space_group_name_H-M   'P 1'
#
loop_
_entity.id
_entity.type
_entity.pdbx_description
1 polymer ?
#
loop_
_entity_poly.entity_id
_entity_poly.type
_entity_poly.pdbx_seq_one_letter_code
_entity_poly.pdbx_strand_id
1 'polypeptide(L)'
;ALIQYRQGNHVPKLVKEEVERFYKEEYHIGEIAVQMINERFQILFPKDEATAIAFHLITATENKSNHQMMIIMKAVSDIVKIVEDYLNVSLHEDTMAYSRFVIHLKFLFKTVLSKQNVPEVAGMDFIFTQIKSEYKNVIECVKKIADYIMEKFNYRCTDGDCIYLMLHVVRLYETTLN
;
A
#
# COMPACT_ATOMS: atom_id res chain seq x y z
N ALA A 1 25.09 1.67 -4.50
CA ALA A 1 24.48 1.75 -5.83
C ALA A 1 25.45 1.28 -6.92
N LEU A 2 26.55 2.03 -7.26
CA LEU A 2 27.49 1.68 -8.36
C LEU A 2 28.07 0.26 -8.28
N ILE A 3 28.40 -0.24 -7.09
CA ILE A 3 28.93 -1.60 -6.90
C ILE A 3 27.82 -2.65 -7.11
N GLN A 4 26.62 -2.40 -6.64
CA GLN A 4 25.46 -3.29 -6.77
C GLN A 4 24.96 -3.36 -8.24
N TYR A 5 24.98 -2.21 -8.94
CA TYR A 5 24.66 -2.17 -10.36
C TYR A 5 25.60 -3.06 -11.20
N ARG A 6 26.91 -3.00 -10.92
CA ARG A 6 27.90 -3.89 -11.58
C ARG A 6 27.73 -5.36 -11.25
N GLN A 7 27.06 -5.69 -10.15
CA GLN A 7 26.76 -7.07 -9.73
C GLN A 7 25.40 -7.61 -10.25
N GLY A 8 24.67 -6.82 -11.06
CA GLY A 8 23.39 -7.25 -11.63
C GLY A 8 22.22 -7.33 -10.63
N ASN A 9 22.37 -6.77 -9.44
CA ASN A 9 21.30 -6.72 -8.45
C ASN A 9 20.29 -5.60 -8.83
N HIS A 10 19.35 -5.94 -9.67
CA HIS A 10 18.23 -5.04 -10.02
C HIS A 10 17.12 -5.12 -8.99
N VAL A 11 16.48 -3.97 -8.74
CA VAL A 11 15.24 -3.94 -7.95
C VAL A 11 14.18 -4.77 -8.69
N PRO A 12 13.49 -5.70 -8.02
CA PRO A 12 12.46 -6.51 -8.67
C PRO A 12 11.41 -5.61 -9.34
N LYS A 13 10.92 -6.01 -10.52
CA LYS A 13 9.91 -5.22 -11.28
C LYS A 13 8.70 -4.85 -10.44
N LEU A 14 8.24 -5.77 -9.60
CA LEU A 14 7.14 -5.56 -8.67
C LEU A 14 7.41 -4.36 -7.73
N VAL A 15 8.61 -4.27 -7.16
CA VAL A 15 8.99 -3.17 -6.26
C VAL A 15 9.00 -1.83 -6.99
N LYS A 16 9.40 -1.83 -8.27
CA LYS A 16 9.38 -0.62 -9.10
C LYS A 16 7.97 -0.06 -9.23
N GLU A 17 7.03 -0.89 -9.66
CA GLU A 17 5.64 -0.48 -9.84
C GLU A 17 5.03 0.03 -8.54
N GLU A 18 5.31 -0.65 -7.42
CA GLU A 18 4.81 -0.27 -6.10
C GLU A 18 5.42 1.05 -5.58
N VAL A 19 6.72 1.26 -5.80
CA VAL A 19 7.40 2.49 -5.39
C VAL A 19 6.88 3.69 -6.20
N GLU A 20 6.78 3.55 -7.52
CA GLU A 20 6.26 4.60 -8.40
C GLU A 20 4.80 4.96 -8.04
N ARG A 21 4.00 3.98 -7.66
CA ARG A 21 2.59 4.14 -7.34
C ARG A 21 2.34 4.74 -5.96
N PHE A 22 2.99 4.21 -4.92
CA PHE A 22 2.65 4.51 -3.52
C PHE A 22 3.64 5.42 -2.80
N TYR A 23 4.78 5.75 -3.42
CA TYR A 23 5.87 6.54 -2.83
C TYR A 23 6.41 7.55 -3.84
N LYS A 24 5.48 8.34 -4.39
CA LYS A 24 5.78 9.30 -5.49
C LYS A 24 6.85 10.33 -5.09
N GLU A 25 6.86 10.79 -3.84
CA GLU A 25 7.82 11.77 -3.36
C GLU A 25 9.23 11.17 -3.27
N GLU A 26 9.36 9.99 -2.68
CA GLU A 26 10.64 9.30 -2.56
C GLU A 26 11.16 8.87 -3.94
N TYR A 27 10.25 8.47 -4.84
CA TYR A 27 10.63 8.18 -6.22
C TYR A 27 11.17 9.41 -6.94
N HIS A 28 10.52 10.56 -6.78
CA HIS A 28 10.99 11.82 -7.35
C HIS A 28 12.37 12.25 -6.80
N ILE A 29 12.60 12.08 -5.51
CA ILE A 29 13.93 12.28 -4.92
C ILE A 29 14.96 11.33 -5.57
N GLY A 30 14.58 10.08 -5.81
CA GLY A 30 15.40 9.11 -6.53
C GLY A 30 15.77 9.56 -7.95
N GLU A 31 14.81 10.13 -8.70
CA GLU A 31 15.04 10.67 -10.04
C GLU A 31 16.04 11.83 -10.01
N ILE A 32 15.85 12.78 -9.09
CA ILE A 32 16.77 13.91 -8.90
C ILE A 32 18.17 13.40 -8.58
N ALA A 33 18.29 12.43 -7.69
CA ALA A 33 19.59 11.87 -7.32
C ALA A 33 20.29 11.18 -8.52
N VAL A 34 19.55 10.43 -9.35
CA VAL A 34 20.09 9.83 -10.58
C VAL A 34 20.56 10.91 -11.54
N GLN A 35 19.78 11.97 -11.74
CA GLN A 35 20.17 13.10 -12.59
C GLN A 35 21.47 13.75 -12.11
N MET A 36 21.57 14.07 -10.82
CA MET A 36 22.78 14.66 -10.23
C MET A 36 24.00 13.77 -10.39
N ILE A 37 23.85 12.44 -10.24
CA ILE A 37 24.93 11.46 -10.45
C ILE A 37 25.38 11.47 -11.92
N ASN A 38 24.42 11.43 -12.86
CA ASN A 38 24.70 11.45 -14.29
C ASN A 38 25.48 12.71 -14.71
N GLU A 39 25.02 13.87 -14.22
CA GLU A 39 25.68 15.15 -14.51
C GLU A 39 27.09 15.23 -13.90
N ARG A 40 27.23 14.79 -12.63
CA ARG A 40 28.50 14.91 -11.91
C ARG A 40 29.59 13.98 -12.42
N PHE A 41 29.20 12.74 -12.77
CA PHE A 41 30.14 11.68 -13.15
C PHE A 41 30.16 11.40 -14.65
N GLN A 42 29.35 12.10 -15.44
CA GLN A 42 29.21 11.93 -16.89
C GLN A 42 28.96 10.46 -17.28
N ILE A 43 28.09 9.79 -16.55
CA ILE A 43 27.67 8.41 -16.76
C ILE A 43 26.19 8.37 -17.08
N LEU A 44 25.74 7.32 -17.77
CA LEU A 44 24.32 7.07 -17.98
C LEU A 44 23.84 6.01 -16.99
N PHE A 45 23.30 6.48 -15.86
CA PHE A 45 22.68 5.60 -14.88
C PHE A 45 21.29 5.22 -15.36
N PRO A 46 20.88 3.93 -15.30
CA PRO A 46 19.54 3.51 -15.68
C PRO A 46 18.47 4.19 -14.82
N LYS A 47 17.30 4.45 -15.41
CA LYS A 47 16.15 5.00 -14.67
C LYS A 47 15.71 4.12 -13.49
N ASP A 48 15.93 2.82 -13.58
CA ASP A 48 15.59 1.87 -12.51
C ASP A 48 16.38 2.11 -11.21
N GLU A 49 17.50 2.82 -11.26
CA GLU A 49 18.26 3.22 -10.06
C GLU A 49 17.52 4.27 -9.23
N ALA A 50 16.62 5.06 -9.82
CA ALA A 50 15.74 5.96 -9.08
C ALA A 50 14.87 5.17 -8.10
N THR A 51 14.33 4.04 -8.54
CA THR A 51 13.56 3.11 -7.69
C THR A 51 14.41 2.55 -6.56
N ALA A 52 15.65 2.16 -6.85
CA ALA A 52 16.55 1.63 -5.82
C ALA A 52 16.87 2.67 -4.74
N ILE A 53 17.14 3.91 -5.14
CA ILE A 53 17.39 5.04 -4.21
C ILE A 53 16.12 5.32 -3.39
N ALA A 54 14.96 5.43 -4.04
CA ALA A 54 13.69 5.63 -3.37
C ALA A 54 13.40 4.52 -2.35
N PHE A 55 13.62 3.27 -2.72
CA PHE A 55 13.40 2.13 -1.84
C PHE A 55 14.31 2.17 -0.60
N HIS A 56 15.55 2.59 -0.75
CA HIS A 56 16.45 2.80 0.40
C HIS A 56 15.98 3.95 1.31
N LEU A 57 15.48 5.04 0.75
CA LEU A 57 14.89 6.13 1.53
C LEU A 57 13.68 5.65 2.33
N ILE A 58 12.74 4.96 1.67
CA ILE A 58 11.53 4.41 2.29
C ILE A 58 11.90 3.48 3.46
N THR A 59 12.83 2.57 3.24
CA THR A 59 13.21 1.62 4.29
C THR A 59 13.91 2.28 5.47
N ALA A 60 14.69 3.33 5.21
CA ALA A 60 15.36 4.11 6.25
C ALA A 60 14.36 4.95 7.07
N THR A 61 13.39 5.59 6.42
CA THR A 61 12.38 6.42 7.10
C THR A 61 11.38 5.60 7.89
N GLU A 62 10.95 4.45 7.36
CA GLU A 62 9.99 3.55 8.02
C GLU A 62 10.62 2.66 9.09
N ASN A 63 11.93 2.69 9.25
CA ASN A 63 12.69 1.86 10.20
C ASN A 63 12.33 0.35 10.10
N LYS A 64 12.16 -0.15 8.88
CA LYS A 64 11.80 -1.54 8.57
C LYS A 64 12.88 -2.19 7.72
N SER A 65 12.94 -3.52 7.79
CA SER A 65 13.79 -4.26 6.85
C SER A 65 13.24 -4.15 5.42
N ASN A 66 14.12 -4.21 4.42
CA ASN A 66 13.72 -4.25 3.01
C ASN A 66 12.66 -5.32 2.74
N HIS A 67 12.79 -6.48 3.39
CA HIS A 67 11.85 -7.59 3.25
C HIS A 67 10.45 -7.26 3.77
N GLN A 68 10.35 -6.66 4.96
CA GLN A 68 9.05 -6.25 5.53
C GLN A 68 8.37 -5.18 4.67
N MET A 69 9.15 -4.24 4.14
CA MET A 69 8.61 -3.20 3.25
C MET A 69 8.05 -3.79 1.95
N MET A 70 8.77 -4.73 1.33
CA MET A 70 8.29 -5.43 0.13
C MET A 70 6.98 -6.18 0.40
N ILE A 71 6.86 -6.84 1.56
CA ILE A 71 5.62 -7.53 1.95
C ILE A 71 4.46 -6.54 2.06
N ILE A 72 4.67 -5.40 2.72
CA ILE A 72 3.64 -4.37 2.88
C ILE A 72 3.21 -3.81 1.52
N MET A 73 4.16 -3.44 0.68
CA MET A 73 3.87 -2.92 -0.66
C MET A 73 3.01 -3.91 -1.45
N LYS A 74 3.44 -5.17 -1.51
CA LYS A 74 2.71 -6.22 -2.22
C LYS A 74 1.30 -6.40 -1.66
N ALA A 75 1.15 -6.44 -0.34
CA ALA A 75 -0.16 -6.62 0.28
C ALA A 75 -1.10 -5.43 0.02
N VAL A 76 -0.59 -4.20 0.04
CA VAL A 76 -1.37 -3.00 -0.32
C VAL A 76 -1.85 -3.08 -1.76
N SER A 77 -0.96 -3.43 -2.70
CA SER A 77 -1.32 -3.58 -4.11
C SER A 77 -2.37 -4.67 -4.33
N ASP A 78 -2.20 -5.83 -3.70
CA ASP A 78 -3.16 -6.93 -3.80
C ASP A 78 -4.55 -6.52 -3.28
N ILE A 79 -4.62 -5.78 -2.17
CA ILE A 79 -5.89 -5.30 -1.61
C ILE A 79 -6.53 -4.24 -2.51
N VAL A 80 -5.76 -3.31 -3.05
CA VAL A 80 -6.27 -2.34 -4.03
C VAL A 80 -6.90 -3.07 -5.21
N LYS A 81 -6.22 -4.09 -5.73
CA LYS A 81 -6.75 -4.91 -6.82
C LYS A 81 -8.01 -5.68 -6.43
N ILE A 82 -8.09 -6.24 -5.20
CA ILE A 82 -9.32 -6.88 -4.70
C ILE A 82 -10.50 -5.89 -4.73
N VAL A 83 -10.28 -4.64 -4.32
CA VAL A 83 -11.33 -3.60 -4.33
C VAL A 83 -11.75 -3.29 -5.77
N GLU A 84 -10.80 -3.05 -6.67
CA GLU A 84 -11.07 -2.74 -8.08
C GLU A 84 -11.83 -3.87 -8.77
N ASP A 85 -11.34 -5.11 -8.64
CA ASP A 85 -11.93 -6.28 -9.28
C ASP A 85 -13.31 -6.61 -8.72
N TYR A 86 -13.51 -6.50 -7.39
CA TYR A 86 -14.78 -6.86 -6.77
C TYR A 86 -15.88 -5.83 -6.99
N LEU A 87 -15.54 -4.55 -6.88
CA LEU A 87 -16.50 -3.47 -7.08
C LEU A 87 -16.66 -3.08 -8.55
N ASN A 88 -15.83 -3.65 -9.43
CA ASN A 88 -15.76 -3.35 -10.87
C ASN A 88 -15.57 -1.84 -11.10
N VAL A 89 -14.60 -1.26 -10.42
CA VAL A 89 -14.24 0.16 -10.50
C VAL A 89 -12.75 0.32 -10.80
N SER A 90 -12.38 1.46 -11.37
CA SER A 90 -10.98 1.89 -11.47
C SER A 90 -10.73 2.98 -10.45
N LEU A 91 -9.80 2.75 -9.52
CA LEU A 91 -9.52 3.70 -8.46
C LEU A 91 -8.60 4.82 -8.97
N HIS A 92 -9.00 6.06 -8.76
CA HIS A 92 -8.22 7.23 -9.14
C HIS A 92 -7.17 7.54 -8.06
N GLU A 93 -5.91 7.26 -8.39
CA GLU A 93 -4.77 7.39 -7.47
C GLU A 93 -4.51 8.80 -6.95
N ASP A 94 -4.92 9.82 -7.70
CA ASP A 94 -4.73 11.23 -7.35
C ASP A 94 -5.78 11.74 -6.36
N THR A 95 -6.73 10.90 -5.96
CA THR A 95 -7.78 11.30 -5.02
C THR A 95 -7.32 11.20 -3.58
N MET A 96 -7.85 12.10 -2.74
CA MET A 96 -7.61 12.06 -1.30
C MET A 96 -8.17 10.77 -0.67
N ALA A 97 -9.26 10.22 -1.22
CA ALA A 97 -9.84 8.96 -0.76
C ALA A 97 -8.86 7.80 -0.95
N TYR A 98 -8.24 7.70 -2.12
CA TYR A 98 -7.22 6.70 -2.41
C TYR A 98 -5.99 6.82 -1.52
N SER A 99 -5.43 8.02 -1.41
CA SER A 99 -4.26 8.27 -0.56
C SER A 99 -4.52 7.87 0.90
N ARG A 100 -5.68 8.20 1.45
CA ARG A 100 -6.06 7.81 2.81
C ARG A 100 -6.22 6.30 2.95
N PHE A 101 -6.85 5.64 1.98
CA PHE A 101 -6.98 4.18 2.00
C PHE A 101 -5.62 3.48 2.03
N VAL A 102 -4.70 3.87 1.15
CA VAL A 102 -3.34 3.31 1.10
C VAL A 102 -2.59 3.53 2.42
N ILE A 103 -2.67 4.74 3.01
CA ILE A 103 -2.05 5.04 4.30
C ILE A 103 -2.61 4.13 5.40
N HIS A 104 -3.92 3.94 5.45
CA HIS A 104 -4.54 3.06 6.43
C HIS A 104 -4.18 1.59 6.24
N LEU A 105 -4.08 1.11 5.01
CA LEU A 105 -3.57 -0.23 4.73
C LEU A 105 -2.13 -0.41 5.23
N LYS A 106 -1.26 0.58 5.03
CA LYS A 106 0.11 0.54 5.57
C LYS A 106 0.13 0.42 7.10
N PHE A 107 -0.75 1.16 7.80
CA PHE A 107 -0.89 1.05 9.26
C PHE A 107 -1.44 -0.31 9.69
N LEU A 108 -2.45 -0.83 9.02
CA LEU A 108 -3.00 -2.16 9.26
C LEU A 108 -1.88 -3.22 9.13
N PHE A 109 -1.10 -3.19 8.04
CA PHE A 109 -0.01 -4.15 7.85
C PHE A 109 1.14 -3.98 8.85
N LYS A 110 1.36 -2.79 9.39
CA LYS A 110 2.27 -2.61 10.52
C LYS A 110 1.80 -3.40 11.74
N THR A 111 0.50 -3.39 12.03
CA THR A 111 -0.11 -4.18 13.11
C THR A 111 -0.06 -5.68 12.80
N VAL A 112 -0.48 -6.08 11.59
CA VAL A 112 -0.47 -7.48 11.12
C VAL A 112 0.91 -8.11 11.27
N LEU A 113 1.96 -7.41 10.83
CA LEU A 113 3.34 -7.93 10.88
C LEU A 113 3.95 -7.89 12.30
N SER A 114 3.53 -6.95 13.15
CA SER A 114 4.00 -6.88 14.54
C SER A 114 3.30 -7.87 15.47
N LYS A 115 2.23 -8.51 15.00
CA LYS A 115 1.36 -9.39 15.80
C LYS A 115 0.88 -8.76 17.11
N GLN A 116 0.73 -7.42 17.11
CA GLN A 116 0.19 -6.72 18.26
C GLN A 116 -1.32 -6.92 18.34
N ASN A 117 -1.80 -7.32 19.51
CA ASN A 117 -3.24 -7.30 19.77
C ASN A 117 -3.69 -5.85 19.93
N VAL A 118 -4.52 -5.38 19.00
CA VAL A 118 -5.19 -4.10 19.12
C VAL A 118 -6.43 -4.31 19.98
N PRO A 119 -6.64 -3.50 21.04
CA PRO A 119 -7.87 -3.60 21.83
C PRO A 119 -9.10 -3.39 20.95
N GLU A 120 -10.13 -4.19 21.14
CA GLU A 120 -11.42 -3.97 20.50
C GLU A 120 -12.02 -2.65 20.97
N VAL A 121 -12.46 -1.83 20.02
CA VAL A 121 -13.15 -0.57 20.34
C VAL A 121 -14.63 -0.86 20.50
N ALA A 122 -15.12 -0.76 21.73
CA ALA A 122 -16.54 -0.94 22.05
C ALA A 122 -17.41 0.14 21.37
N GLY A 123 -18.62 -0.23 20.93
CA GLY A 123 -19.63 0.72 20.42
C GLY A 123 -19.64 0.94 18.91
N MET A 124 -18.92 0.15 18.13
CA MET A 124 -18.91 0.23 16.67
C MET A 124 -20.08 -0.46 15.96
N ASP A 125 -20.90 -1.23 16.69
CA ASP A 125 -22.05 -2.00 16.15
C ASP A 125 -23.06 -1.13 15.40
N PHE A 126 -23.26 0.09 15.86
CA PHE A 126 -24.18 1.03 15.22
C PHE A 126 -23.70 1.44 13.82
N ILE A 127 -22.43 1.77 13.66
CA ILE A 127 -21.82 2.15 12.38
C ILE A 127 -21.87 0.95 11.42
N PHE A 128 -21.54 -0.23 11.94
CA PHE A 128 -21.61 -1.47 11.17
C PHE A 128 -23.01 -1.74 10.64
N THR A 129 -24.04 -1.54 11.47
CA THR A 129 -25.43 -1.75 11.09
C THR A 129 -25.88 -0.79 9.99
N GLN A 130 -25.47 0.48 10.05
CA GLN A 130 -25.81 1.47 9.03
C GLN A 130 -25.13 1.16 7.68
N ILE A 131 -23.86 0.86 7.68
CA ILE A 131 -23.13 0.49 6.46
C ILE A 131 -23.72 -0.79 5.86
N LYS A 132 -24.12 -1.74 6.70
CA LYS A 132 -24.69 -3.04 6.28
C LYS A 132 -26.01 -2.89 5.53
N SER A 133 -26.82 -1.89 5.83
CA SER A 133 -28.09 -1.68 5.15
C SER A 133 -27.92 -1.07 3.76
N GLU A 134 -26.93 -0.20 3.55
CA GLU A 134 -26.80 0.59 2.34
C GLU A 134 -25.72 0.06 1.38
N TYR A 135 -24.63 -0.52 1.91
CA TYR A 135 -23.45 -0.89 1.14
C TYR A 135 -23.12 -2.38 1.21
N LYS A 136 -24.07 -3.24 0.82
CA LYS A 136 -23.88 -4.71 0.84
C LYS A 136 -22.65 -5.16 0.06
N ASN A 137 -22.38 -4.55 -1.10
CA ASN A 137 -21.24 -4.87 -1.95
C ASN A 137 -19.91 -4.56 -1.25
N VAL A 138 -19.85 -3.44 -0.48
CA VAL A 138 -18.66 -3.07 0.27
C VAL A 138 -18.38 -4.08 1.37
N ILE A 139 -19.40 -4.58 2.05
CA ILE A 139 -19.20 -5.60 3.11
C ILE A 139 -18.59 -6.86 2.53
N GLU A 140 -19.13 -7.35 1.43
CA GLU A 140 -18.58 -8.55 0.79
C GLU A 140 -17.18 -8.32 0.26
N CYS A 141 -16.87 -7.11 -0.24
CA CYS A 141 -15.51 -6.72 -0.60
C CYS A 141 -14.56 -6.78 0.61
N VAL A 142 -14.97 -6.20 1.74
CA VAL A 142 -14.15 -6.20 2.97
C VAL A 142 -13.97 -7.61 3.53
N LYS A 143 -14.95 -8.48 3.43
CA LYS A 143 -14.77 -9.90 3.77
C LYS A 143 -13.67 -10.54 2.93
N LYS A 144 -13.63 -10.30 1.62
CA LYS A 144 -12.57 -10.82 0.74
C LYS A 144 -11.19 -10.27 1.13
N ILE A 145 -11.13 -9.00 1.56
CA ILE A 145 -9.88 -8.42 2.09
C ILE A 145 -9.47 -9.15 3.38
N ALA A 146 -10.40 -9.37 4.30
CA ALA A 146 -10.14 -10.06 5.56
C ALA A 146 -9.71 -11.53 5.33
N ASP A 147 -10.35 -12.23 4.39
CA ASP A 147 -9.98 -13.59 4.00
C ASP A 147 -8.56 -13.63 3.40
N TYR A 148 -8.20 -12.68 2.53
CA TYR A 148 -6.86 -12.53 2.00
C TYR A 148 -5.82 -12.32 3.11
N ILE A 149 -6.12 -11.43 4.07
CA ILE A 149 -5.20 -11.16 5.21
C ILE A 149 -5.05 -12.42 6.08
N MET A 150 -6.14 -13.13 6.33
CA MET A 150 -6.10 -14.37 7.09
C MET A 150 -5.28 -15.46 6.39
N GLU A 151 -5.50 -15.64 5.09
CA GLU A 151 -4.80 -16.66 4.29
C GLU A 151 -3.30 -16.40 4.18
N LYS A 152 -2.92 -15.14 3.90
CA LYS A 152 -1.52 -14.78 3.62
C LYS A 152 -0.69 -14.49 4.86
N PHE A 153 -1.31 -13.97 5.92
CA PHE A 153 -0.61 -13.45 7.10
C PHE A 153 -0.98 -14.16 8.40
N ASN A 154 -1.96 -15.08 8.35
CA ASN A 154 -2.50 -15.75 9.55
C ASN A 154 -2.91 -14.73 10.62
N TYR A 155 -3.57 -13.64 10.18
CA TYR A 155 -4.07 -12.57 11.03
C TYR A 155 -5.59 -12.45 10.85
N ARG A 156 -6.33 -12.58 11.95
CA ARG A 156 -7.77 -12.38 11.96
C ARG A 156 -8.07 -10.91 12.18
N CYS A 157 -8.63 -10.25 11.16
CA CYS A 157 -9.08 -8.87 11.30
C CYS A 157 -10.10 -8.74 12.43
N THR A 158 -9.93 -7.74 13.28
CA THR A 158 -10.89 -7.37 14.32
C THR A 158 -12.11 -6.67 13.71
N ASP A 159 -13.19 -6.54 14.45
CA ASP A 159 -14.34 -5.76 14.00
C ASP A 159 -13.95 -4.30 13.72
N GLY A 160 -13.04 -3.74 14.52
CA GLY A 160 -12.48 -2.41 14.28
C GLY A 160 -11.73 -2.31 12.95
N ASP A 161 -10.89 -3.29 12.60
CA ASP A 161 -10.20 -3.34 11.31
C ASP A 161 -11.21 -3.39 10.15
N CYS A 162 -12.24 -4.23 10.28
CA CYS A 162 -13.27 -4.37 9.26
C CYS A 162 -14.08 -3.08 9.06
N ILE A 163 -14.46 -2.39 10.14
CA ILE A 163 -15.19 -1.12 10.07
C ILE A 163 -14.33 -0.04 9.42
N TYR A 164 -13.05 0.02 9.78
CA TYR A 164 -12.11 0.95 9.15
C TYR A 164 -11.97 0.70 7.66
N LEU A 165 -11.81 -0.55 7.25
CA LEU A 165 -11.77 -0.93 5.83
C LEU A 165 -13.08 -0.55 5.12
N MET A 166 -14.25 -0.83 5.72
CA MET A 166 -15.54 -0.46 5.16
C MET A 166 -15.66 1.04 4.89
N LEU A 167 -15.32 1.88 5.87
CA LEU A 167 -15.39 3.35 5.74
C LEU A 167 -14.53 3.87 4.58
N HIS A 168 -13.34 3.29 4.39
CA HIS A 168 -12.47 3.68 3.30
C HIS A 168 -12.95 3.17 1.95
N VAL A 169 -13.42 1.92 1.89
CA VAL A 169 -13.94 1.33 0.65
C VAL A 169 -15.24 2.02 0.21
N VAL A 170 -16.13 2.40 1.14
CA VAL A 170 -17.30 3.24 0.82
C VAL A 170 -16.87 4.55 0.16
N ARG A 171 -15.93 5.26 0.77
CA ARG A 171 -15.43 6.54 0.21
C ARG A 171 -14.82 6.38 -1.18
N LEU A 172 -14.05 5.32 -1.38
CA LEU A 172 -13.48 5.01 -2.69
C LEU A 172 -14.60 4.77 -3.71
N TYR A 173 -15.56 3.93 -3.36
CA TYR A 173 -16.68 3.59 -4.22
C TYR A 173 -17.50 4.83 -4.62
N GLU A 174 -17.82 5.68 -3.66
CA GLU A 174 -18.54 6.93 -3.93
C GLU A 174 -17.77 7.91 -4.79
N THR A 175 -16.45 7.95 -4.65
CA THR A 175 -15.60 8.83 -5.47
C THR A 175 -15.52 8.35 -6.93
N THR A 176 -15.80 7.08 -7.22
CA THR A 176 -15.81 6.55 -8.58
C THR A 176 -17.15 6.72 -9.29
N LEU A 177 -18.21 7.05 -8.55
CA LEU A 177 -19.56 7.26 -9.10
C LEU A 177 -19.83 8.72 -9.48
N ASN A 178 -18.97 9.66 -9.04
CA ASN A 178 -19.04 11.09 -9.31
C ASN A 178 -17.99 11.51 -10.35
#